data_b9a000ec095b5d1667d357d080636282
#
_entry.id   b9a000ec095b5d1667d357d080636282
#
_cell.length_a   1.000
_cell.length_b   1.000
_cell.length_c   1.000
_cell.angle_alpha   90.00
_cell.angle_beta   90.00
_cell.angle_gamma   90.00
#
_symmetry.space_group_name_H-M   'P 1'
#
loop_
_entity.id
_entity.type
_entity.pdbx_description
1 polymer ?
#
loop_
_entity_poly.entity_id
_entity_poly.type
_entity_poly.pdbx_seq_one_letter_code
_entity_poly.pdbx_strand_id
1 'polypeptide(L)'
;MADPATRNNTRKKQGLALWMERVLEECDRASVDFDADAVHDLRVALRRCRSMADGIRVMDPNPAWKQMKKAGKRLFGELGELRDVQVMEEWVRHLGNPDDPVFDALLQFLGAREAHLKQQAAVALQEFDRKQWRRWITSLPRRAARIRPGSAVFKHLALERWNEAYELHRQALRSRSQVAFHRLRIGLKRFRYIVENFLPEQHAAWSDDLKELQDLLGEIHDLDVLWATALQVNAFPDAESRSKWHSRIIEERTRRIEKYRAKMLGKASLWQVWRAQLPVGKQIESAALSRLKLWASLLDPDFKHSLHVARLALQLYDGLPVKQLPPDADQRAILQVAALLHDVGRSKKEKGHHKATYKLIQGLTPPLSWSAEKMHWVGSVARYHRGALPWVGQKTLEGLTQDQRQRVLQLAGILRLANAFDSERDGRIQRLEVHEQNDIIEVAAQGYSPRDRMAEGIAAARHLLETVYRQPVMVKPLRAIRQKPGARS
;
A
#
# COMPACT_ATOMS: atom_id res chain seq x y z
N MET A 1 -44.89 -29.92 16.39
CA MET A 1 -44.27 -29.51 15.11
C MET A 1 -43.87 -28.06 15.25
N ALA A 2 -42.60 -27.80 15.54
CA ALA A 2 -42.05 -26.45 15.70
C ALA A 2 -41.33 -26.07 14.38
N ASP A 3 -41.65 -24.89 13.91
CA ASP A 3 -41.23 -24.28 12.65
C ASP A 3 -39.68 -24.02 12.63
N PRO A 4 -38.92 -24.45 11.60
CA PRO A 4 -37.49 -24.28 11.52
C PRO A 4 -37.09 -23.05 10.68
N ALA A 5 -37.69 -21.89 10.90
CA ALA A 5 -37.33 -20.69 10.13
C ALA A 5 -37.08 -19.49 11.03
N THR A 6 -35.89 -19.44 11.65
CA THR A 6 -35.21 -18.17 11.96
C THR A 6 -33.83 -18.41 12.62
N ARG A 7 -32.94 -19.08 11.89
CA ARG A 7 -31.51 -18.92 12.17
C ARG A 7 -31.04 -17.61 11.53
N ASN A 8 -31.29 -16.51 12.21
CA ASN A 8 -30.71 -15.22 11.89
C ASN A 8 -29.22 -15.28 12.21
N ASN A 9 -28.43 -15.63 11.20
CA ASN A 9 -26.98 -15.75 11.26
C ASN A 9 -26.37 -14.34 11.20
N THR A 10 -26.54 -13.56 12.25
CA THR A 10 -25.82 -12.30 12.47
C THR A 10 -24.36 -12.62 12.77
N ARG A 11 -23.60 -12.99 11.73
CA ARG A 11 -22.14 -12.92 11.80
C ARG A 11 -21.80 -11.49 12.23
N LYS A 12 -21.29 -11.32 13.45
CA LYS A 12 -20.78 -10.02 13.94
C LYS A 12 -19.88 -9.45 12.86
N LYS A 13 -20.32 -8.38 12.21
CA LYS A 13 -19.54 -7.71 11.19
C LYS A 13 -18.22 -7.25 11.83
N GLN A 14 -17.12 -7.43 11.13
CA GLN A 14 -15.77 -7.12 11.59
C GLN A 14 -15.04 -6.26 10.57
N GLY A 15 -13.98 -5.59 10.98
CA GLY A 15 -13.12 -4.81 10.11
C GLY A 15 -13.83 -3.61 9.46
N LEU A 16 -13.63 -3.42 8.16
CA LEU A 16 -14.14 -2.24 7.44
C LEU A 16 -15.68 -2.14 7.46
N ALA A 17 -16.39 -3.26 7.34
CA ALA A 17 -17.86 -3.25 7.32
C ALA A 17 -18.42 -2.68 8.63
N LEU A 18 -17.88 -3.10 9.78
CA LEU A 18 -18.25 -2.59 11.08
C LEU A 18 -18.06 -1.07 11.17
N TRP A 19 -16.87 -0.60 10.79
CA TRP A 19 -16.55 0.83 10.93
C TRP A 19 -17.35 1.71 9.95
N MET A 20 -17.65 1.21 8.76
CA MET A 20 -18.49 1.96 7.82
C MET A 20 -19.95 2.08 8.27
N GLU A 21 -20.50 1.07 8.94
CA GLU A 21 -21.81 1.13 9.58
C GLU A 21 -21.79 2.07 10.78
N ARG A 22 -20.77 1.94 11.62
CA ARG A 22 -20.58 2.83 12.76
C ARG A 22 -20.57 4.31 12.36
N VAL A 23 -19.98 4.66 11.19
CA VAL A 23 -20.05 6.03 10.69
C VAL A 23 -21.50 6.50 10.52
N LEU A 24 -22.41 5.67 10.01
CA LEU A 24 -23.83 6.07 9.86
C LEU A 24 -24.54 6.18 11.22
N GLU A 25 -24.30 5.23 12.12
CA GLU A 25 -24.84 5.24 13.49
C GLU A 25 -24.41 6.51 14.24
N GLU A 26 -23.12 6.82 14.19
CA GLU A 26 -22.60 8.02 14.85
C GLU A 26 -22.99 9.33 14.16
N CYS A 27 -23.24 9.31 12.83
CA CYS A 27 -23.86 10.45 12.14
C CYS A 27 -25.27 10.71 12.66
N ASP A 28 -26.06 9.66 12.94
CA ASP A 28 -27.41 9.82 13.49
C ASP A 28 -27.35 10.34 14.95
N ARG A 29 -26.43 9.84 15.77
CA ARG A 29 -26.21 10.32 17.12
C ARG A 29 -25.76 11.79 17.16
N ALA A 30 -24.73 12.14 16.37
CA ALA A 30 -24.21 13.51 16.29
C ALA A 30 -25.21 14.51 15.70
N SER A 31 -26.24 14.06 14.95
CA SER A 31 -27.28 14.94 14.43
C SER A 31 -28.24 15.44 15.52
N VAL A 32 -28.29 14.78 16.67
CA VAL A 32 -29.12 15.18 17.83
C VAL A 32 -28.37 16.19 18.68
N ASP A 33 -27.14 15.87 19.04
CA ASP A 33 -26.26 16.75 19.81
C ASP A 33 -24.80 16.53 19.40
N PHE A 34 -24.06 17.64 19.21
CA PHE A 34 -22.62 17.65 18.99
C PHE A 34 -21.84 17.70 20.29
N ASP A 35 -22.19 16.80 21.23
CA ASP A 35 -21.41 16.64 22.47
C ASP A 35 -19.99 16.08 22.15
N ALA A 36 -19.08 16.17 23.12
CA ALA A 36 -17.71 15.76 22.97
C ALA A 36 -17.56 14.27 22.64
N ASP A 37 -18.44 13.41 23.17
CA ASP A 37 -18.40 11.97 22.97
C ASP A 37 -18.94 11.60 21.57
N ALA A 38 -20.06 12.20 21.12
CA ALA A 38 -20.60 11.99 19.78
C ALA A 38 -19.61 12.44 18.68
N VAL A 39 -18.98 13.60 18.88
CA VAL A 39 -17.91 14.11 17.99
C VAL A 39 -16.71 13.15 17.99
N HIS A 40 -16.29 12.68 19.16
CA HIS A 40 -15.17 11.74 19.28
C HIS A 40 -15.45 10.44 18.54
N ASP A 41 -16.60 9.81 18.80
CA ASP A 41 -16.94 8.49 18.26
C ASP A 41 -17.12 8.54 16.73
N LEU A 42 -17.81 9.56 16.21
CA LEU A 42 -17.93 9.75 14.76
C LEU A 42 -16.56 9.96 14.09
N ARG A 43 -15.71 10.76 14.73
CA ARG A 43 -14.34 10.99 14.24
C ARG A 43 -13.51 9.72 14.28
N VAL A 44 -13.63 8.88 15.30
CA VAL A 44 -12.98 7.57 15.40
C VAL A 44 -13.44 6.67 14.26
N ALA A 45 -14.74 6.54 14.01
CA ALA A 45 -15.29 5.69 12.96
C ALA A 45 -14.82 6.14 11.57
N LEU A 46 -14.89 7.43 11.25
CA LEU A 46 -14.38 8.00 10.01
C LEU A 46 -12.87 7.78 9.84
N ARG A 47 -12.09 7.98 10.90
CA ARG A 47 -10.63 7.76 10.91
C ARG A 47 -10.29 6.30 10.60
N ARG A 48 -11.03 5.34 11.20
CA ARG A 48 -10.86 3.91 10.94
C ARG A 48 -11.11 3.59 9.46
N CYS A 49 -12.23 4.02 8.90
CA CYS A 49 -12.53 3.82 7.48
C CYS A 49 -11.45 4.41 6.57
N ARG A 50 -10.99 5.62 6.86
CA ARG A 50 -9.98 6.34 6.07
C ARG A 50 -8.61 5.65 6.13
N SER A 51 -8.19 5.24 7.33
CA SER A 51 -6.90 4.55 7.53
C SER A 51 -6.88 3.15 6.91
N MET A 52 -7.98 2.41 6.98
CA MET A 52 -8.13 1.12 6.29
C MET A 52 -8.08 1.30 4.76
N ALA A 53 -8.77 2.31 4.24
CA ALA A 53 -8.69 2.62 2.81
C ALA A 53 -7.27 2.98 2.37
N ASP A 54 -6.50 3.72 3.17
CA ASP A 54 -5.10 4.04 2.85
C ASP A 54 -4.21 2.80 2.81
N GLY A 55 -4.39 1.87 3.74
CA GLY A 55 -3.64 0.62 3.74
C GLY A 55 -3.98 -0.28 2.55
N ILE A 56 -5.29 -0.42 2.23
CA ILE A 56 -5.73 -1.30 1.13
C ILE A 56 -5.40 -0.70 -0.24
N ARG A 57 -5.52 0.61 -0.42
CA ARG A 57 -5.27 1.30 -1.69
C ARG A 57 -3.87 1.10 -2.23
N VAL A 58 -2.91 0.79 -1.38
CA VAL A 58 -1.53 0.47 -1.79
C VAL A 58 -1.50 -0.80 -2.64
N MET A 59 -2.43 -1.73 -2.43
CA MET A 59 -2.54 -3.00 -3.12
C MET A 59 -3.73 -3.06 -4.09
N ASP A 60 -4.84 -2.39 -3.78
CA ASP A 60 -6.05 -2.36 -4.61
C ASP A 60 -6.25 -0.97 -5.24
N PRO A 61 -5.96 -0.80 -6.54
CA PRO A 61 -6.06 0.49 -7.23
C PRO A 61 -7.49 0.91 -7.57
N ASN A 62 -8.52 0.27 -6.99
CA ASN A 62 -9.91 0.63 -7.24
C ASN A 62 -10.19 2.09 -6.82
N PRO A 63 -10.75 2.93 -7.73
CA PRO A 63 -10.99 4.35 -7.45
C PRO A 63 -11.97 4.61 -6.31
N ALA A 64 -12.84 3.64 -5.97
CA ALA A 64 -13.80 3.79 -4.89
C ALA A 64 -13.14 4.05 -3.52
N TRP A 65 -11.93 3.54 -3.28
CA TRP A 65 -11.16 3.85 -2.07
C TRP A 65 -10.86 5.35 -1.92
N LYS A 66 -10.43 5.98 -3.03
CA LYS A 66 -10.18 7.43 -3.06
C LYS A 66 -11.47 8.24 -2.94
N GLN A 67 -12.53 7.77 -3.60
CA GLN A 67 -13.84 8.43 -3.57
C GLN A 67 -14.44 8.39 -2.16
N MET A 68 -14.42 7.24 -1.48
CA MET A 68 -14.90 7.09 -0.11
C MET A 68 -14.13 8.02 0.85
N LYS A 69 -12.80 8.08 0.74
CA LYS A 69 -11.99 9.02 1.53
C LYS A 69 -12.35 10.48 1.26
N LYS A 70 -12.61 10.84 -0.02
CA LYS A 70 -12.99 12.21 -0.42
C LYS A 70 -14.37 12.58 0.14
N ALA A 71 -15.33 11.66 0.11
CA ALA A 71 -16.69 11.90 0.60
C ALA A 71 -16.70 12.24 2.11
N GLY A 72 -15.92 11.56 2.93
CA GLY A 72 -15.80 11.86 4.36
C GLY A 72 -14.77 12.94 4.70
N LYS A 73 -14.17 13.63 3.71
CA LYS A 73 -13.05 14.55 4.00
C LYS A 73 -13.49 15.80 4.75
N ARG A 74 -14.58 16.46 4.28
CA ARG A 74 -15.09 17.70 4.87
C ARG A 74 -15.56 17.43 6.30
N LEU A 75 -16.49 16.50 6.47
CA LEU A 75 -17.00 16.13 7.79
C LEU A 75 -15.87 15.77 8.78
N PHE A 76 -14.88 14.96 8.35
CA PHE A 76 -13.74 14.61 9.17
C PHE A 76 -12.87 15.82 9.52
N GLY A 77 -12.78 16.82 8.66
CA GLY A 77 -12.03 18.07 8.87
C GLY A 77 -12.72 18.94 9.95
N GLU A 78 -14.02 19.25 9.75
CA GLU A 78 -14.79 20.06 10.67
C GLU A 78 -14.87 19.46 12.09
N LEU A 79 -15.14 18.16 12.19
CA LEU A 79 -15.07 17.43 13.46
C LEU A 79 -13.64 17.44 14.04
N GLY A 80 -12.62 17.57 13.20
CA GLY A 80 -11.24 17.71 13.62
C GLY A 80 -10.98 19.00 14.33
N GLU A 81 -11.34 20.12 13.71
CA GLU A 81 -11.17 21.45 14.28
C GLU A 81 -11.98 21.61 15.55
N LEU A 82 -13.22 21.08 15.60
CA LEU A 82 -14.05 21.09 16.80
C LEU A 82 -13.38 20.33 17.96
N ARG A 83 -12.85 19.13 17.72
CA ARG A 83 -12.16 18.38 18.77
C ARG A 83 -10.86 19.06 19.21
N ASP A 84 -10.14 19.67 18.28
CA ASP A 84 -8.90 20.39 18.62
C ASP A 84 -9.19 21.59 19.54
N VAL A 85 -10.32 22.30 19.39
CA VAL A 85 -10.77 23.35 20.31
C VAL A 85 -11.13 22.78 21.67
N GLN A 86 -11.89 21.69 21.74
CA GLN A 86 -12.25 21.03 23.00
C GLN A 86 -11.01 20.58 23.80
N VAL A 87 -10.02 20.01 23.11
CA VAL A 87 -8.74 19.61 23.72
C VAL A 87 -7.97 20.85 24.22
N MET A 88 -7.98 21.96 23.46
CA MET A 88 -7.35 23.20 23.93
C MET A 88 -8.02 23.75 25.20
N GLU A 89 -9.35 23.69 25.32
CA GLU A 89 -10.04 24.07 26.55
C GLU A 89 -9.64 23.19 27.74
N GLU A 90 -9.52 21.86 27.54
CA GLU A 90 -9.01 20.94 28.55
C GLU A 90 -7.61 21.37 29.03
N TRP A 91 -6.72 21.74 28.07
CA TRP A 91 -5.37 22.23 28.39
C TRP A 91 -5.37 23.58 29.09
N VAL A 92 -6.24 24.53 28.72
CA VAL A 92 -6.36 25.83 29.40
C VAL A 92 -6.77 25.60 30.85
N ARG A 93 -7.78 24.72 31.11
CA ARG A 93 -8.20 24.38 32.46
C ARG A 93 -7.13 23.67 33.29
N HIS A 94 -6.25 22.88 32.63
CA HIS A 94 -5.15 22.19 33.28
C HIS A 94 -3.98 23.12 33.66
N LEU A 95 -3.66 24.07 32.80
CA LEU A 95 -2.49 24.95 32.94
C LEU A 95 -2.79 26.27 33.66
N GLY A 96 -4.05 26.75 33.56
CA GLY A 96 -4.47 28.02 34.06
C GLY A 96 -4.96 27.96 35.49
N ASN A 97 -5.14 29.17 36.06
CA ASN A 97 -5.82 29.36 37.35
C ASN A 97 -7.04 30.27 37.08
N PRO A 98 -8.20 30.04 37.68
CA PRO A 98 -9.40 30.86 37.50
C PRO A 98 -9.20 32.36 37.75
N ASP A 99 -8.20 32.76 38.54
CA ASP A 99 -7.88 34.18 38.82
C ASP A 99 -6.96 34.81 37.76
N ASP A 100 -6.56 34.02 36.71
CA ASP A 100 -5.65 34.49 35.68
C ASP A 100 -6.44 35.08 34.49
N PRO A 101 -6.30 36.37 34.14
CA PRO A 101 -7.03 36.99 33.05
C PRO A 101 -6.79 36.32 31.69
N VAL A 102 -5.64 35.66 31.49
CA VAL A 102 -5.35 34.90 30.29
C VAL A 102 -6.22 33.64 30.20
N PHE A 103 -6.51 33.00 31.33
CA PHE A 103 -7.40 31.84 31.43
C PHE A 103 -8.80 32.19 30.90
N ASP A 104 -9.40 33.26 31.40
CA ASP A 104 -10.73 33.71 31.00
C ASP A 104 -10.77 34.14 29.54
N ALA A 105 -9.78 34.89 29.08
CA ALA A 105 -9.69 35.32 27.71
C ALA A 105 -9.59 34.14 26.71
N LEU A 106 -8.81 33.12 27.05
CA LEU A 106 -8.67 31.91 26.21
C LEU A 106 -9.95 31.08 26.22
N LEU A 107 -10.59 30.85 27.39
CA LEU A 107 -11.85 30.08 27.47
C LEU A 107 -13.00 30.80 26.74
N GLN A 108 -13.10 32.12 26.84
CA GLN A 108 -14.09 32.89 26.11
C GLN A 108 -13.91 32.78 24.59
N PHE A 109 -12.67 32.91 24.13
CA PHE A 109 -12.34 32.75 22.70
C PHE A 109 -12.64 31.32 22.18
N LEU A 110 -12.18 30.30 22.93
CA LEU A 110 -12.38 28.89 22.56
C LEU A 110 -13.85 28.51 22.55
N GLY A 111 -14.62 28.94 23.55
CA GLY A 111 -16.07 28.69 23.62
C GLY A 111 -16.84 29.32 22.43
N ALA A 112 -16.52 30.56 22.06
CA ALA A 112 -17.09 31.22 20.90
C ALA A 112 -16.71 30.46 19.60
N ARG A 113 -15.48 29.99 19.50
CA ARG A 113 -15.01 29.20 18.36
C ARG A 113 -15.66 27.83 18.32
N GLU A 114 -15.84 27.15 19.46
CA GLU A 114 -16.55 25.86 19.53
C GLU A 114 -17.97 25.98 18.99
N ALA A 115 -18.74 27.01 19.42
CA ALA A 115 -20.09 27.25 18.95
C ALA A 115 -20.14 27.42 17.42
N HIS A 116 -19.20 28.17 16.84
CA HIS A 116 -19.10 28.34 15.38
C HIS A 116 -18.77 27.03 14.68
N LEU A 117 -17.80 26.25 15.20
CA LEU A 117 -17.39 24.96 14.61
C LEU A 117 -18.48 23.90 14.72
N LYS A 118 -19.32 23.90 15.76
CA LYS A 118 -20.52 23.05 15.85
C LYS A 118 -21.49 23.33 14.70
N GLN A 119 -21.70 24.60 14.33
CA GLN A 119 -22.54 24.96 13.17
C GLN A 119 -21.93 24.46 11.86
N GLN A 120 -20.63 24.62 11.67
CA GLN A 120 -19.93 24.12 10.48
C GLN A 120 -19.97 22.58 10.38
N ALA A 121 -19.77 21.89 11.51
CA ALA A 121 -19.89 20.44 11.57
C ALA A 121 -21.31 19.96 11.25
N ALA A 122 -22.35 20.67 11.70
CA ALA A 122 -23.75 20.37 11.39
C ALA A 122 -24.03 20.48 9.88
N VAL A 123 -23.54 21.53 9.22
CA VAL A 123 -23.63 21.67 7.76
C VAL A 123 -22.90 20.56 7.04
N ALA A 124 -21.66 20.23 7.44
CA ALA A 124 -20.88 19.15 6.85
C ALA A 124 -21.55 17.77 7.05
N LEU A 125 -22.26 17.56 8.14
CA LEU A 125 -23.02 16.35 8.42
C LEU A 125 -24.26 16.23 7.53
N GLN A 126 -24.97 17.33 7.27
CA GLN A 126 -26.12 17.37 6.34
C GLN A 126 -25.69 17.09 4.90
N GLU A 127 -24.52 17.60 4.48
CA GLU A 127 -23.96 17.38 3.13
C GLU A 127 -23.33 16.01 2.94
N PHE A 128 -23.15 15.24 4.01
CA PHE A 128 -22.54 13.90 3.92
C PHE A 128 -23.45 12.94 3.15
N ASP A 129 -22.99 12.47 1.99
CA ASP A 129 -23.74 11.57 1.10
C ASP A 129 -23.88 10.16 1.69
N ARG A 130 -24.85 9.99 2.60
CA ARG A 130 -25.17 8.71 3.25
C ARG A 130 -25.63 7.66 2.26
N LYS A 131 -26.27 8.04 1.13
CA LYS A 131 -26.73 7.11 0.10
C LYS A 131 -25.55 6.47 -0.62
N GLN A 132 -24.60 7.29 -1.05
CA GLN A 132 -23.37 6.79 -1.67
C GLN A 132 -22.50 6.00 -0.67
N TRP A 133 -22.47 6.41 0.61
CA TRP A 133 -21.77 5.68 1.66
C TRP A 133 -22.33 4.26 1.84
N ARG A 134 -23.67 4.08 1.86
CA ARG A 134 -24.32 2.76 1.92
C ARG A 134 -23.94 1.85 0.74
N ARG A 135 -23.78 2.40 -0.47
CA ARG A 135 -23.29 1.63 -1.63
C ARG A 135 -21.87 1.09 -1.41
N TRP A 136 -21.00 1.88 -0.78
CA TRP A 136 -19.65 1.42 -0.45
C TRP A 136 -19.61 0.41 0.68
N ILE A 137 -20.53 0.46 1.65
CA ILE A 137 -20.67 -0.57 2.71
C ILE A 137 -20.84 -1.96 2.11
N THR A 138 -21.52 -2.10 0.98
CA THR A 138 -21.72 -3.40 0.32
C THR A 138 -20.54 -3.84 -0.55
N SER A 139 -19.81 -2.92 -1.14
CA SER A 139 -18.79 -3.21 -2.15
C SER A 139 -17.35 -3.25 -1.59
N LEU A 140 -16.96 -2.27 -0.80
CA LEU A 140 -15.57 -2.12 -0.32
C LEU A 140 -15.13 -3.21 0.68
N PRO A 141 -15.96 -3.64 1.64
CA PRO A 141 -15.57 -4.73 2.55
C PRO A 141 -15.30 -6.04 1.83
N ARG A 142 -16.06 -6.36 0.77
CA ARG A 142 -15.82 -7.56 -0.07
C ARG A 142 -14.47 -7.51 -0.77
N ARG A 143 -14.03 -6.32 -1.20
CA ARG A 143 -12.70 -6.12 -1.78
C ARG A 143 -11.61 -6.22 -0.71
N ALA A 144 -11.80 -5.61 0.44
CA ALA A 144 -10.88 -5.69 1.57
C ALA A 144 -10.64 -7.13 2.01
N ALA A 145 -11.69 -7.97 2.04
CA ALA A 145 -11.63 -9.37 2.44
C ALA A 145 -10.76 -10.26 1.53
N ARG A 146 -10.40 -9.79 0.33
CA ARG A 146 -9.45 -10.50 -0.54
C ARG A 146 -8.03 -10.50 0.01
N ILE A 147 -7.72 -9.63 0.97
CA ILE A 147 -6.40 -9.50 1.57
C ILE A 147 -6.51 -9.93 3.03
N ARG A 148 -5.92 -11.07 3.34
CA ARG A 148 -6.00 -11.65 4.69
C ARG A 148 -5.24 -10.77 5.69
N PRO A 149 -5.86 -10.36 6.81
CA PRO A 149 -5.16 -9.75 7.93
C PRO A 149 -4.01 -10.64 8.43
N GLY A 150 -2.93 -10.04 8.94
CA GLY A 150 -1.73 -10.75 9.38
C GLY A 150 -0.83 -11.27 8.25
N SER A 151 -1.24 -11.12 6.97
CA SER A 151 -0.47 -11.60 5.83
C SER A 151 0.88 -10.89 5.65
N ALA A 152 1.81 -11.54 4.93
CA ALA A 152 3.12 -10.99 4.59
C ALA A 152 3.02 -9.62 3.89
N VAL A 153 1.97 -9.39 3.12
CA VAL A 153 1.73 -8.11 2.42
C VAL A 153 1.50 -6.97 3.41
N PHE A 154 0.70 -7.19 4.46
CA PHE A 154 0.50 -6.17 5.49
C PHE A 154 1.70 -6.03 6.42
N LYS A 155 2.43 -7.10 6.73
CA LYS A 155 3.71 -7.03 7.47
C LYS A 155 4.75 -6.22 6.70
N HIS A 156 4.80 -6.37 5.37
CA HIS A 156 5.65 -5.57 4.49
C HIS A 156 5.25 -4.08 4.50
N LEU A 157 3.95 -3.78 4.40
CA LEU A 157 3.46 -2.41 4.49
C LEU A 157 3.75 -1.78 5.86
N ALA A 158 3.62 -2.55 6.94
CA ALA A 158 4.00 -2.09 8.28
C ALA A 158 5.49 -1.76 8.36
N LEU A 159 6.36 -2.58 7.75
CA LEU A 159 7.79 -2.29 7.68
C LEU A 159 8.09 -1.00 6.90
N GLU A 160 7.39 -0.73 5.80
CA GLU A 160 7.50 0.56 5.08
C GLU A 160 7.16 1.74 6.00
N ARG A 161 6.06 1.64 6.74
CA ARG A 161 5.63 2.70 7.67
C ARG A 161 6.52 2.81 8.89
N TRP A 162 7.08 1.70 9.36
CA TRP A 162 8.07 1.69 10.42
C TRP A 162 9.34 2.44 9.98
N ASN A 163 9.88 2.15 8.80
CA ASN A 163 11.06 2.83 8.25
C ASN A 163 10.82 4.35 8.12
N GLU A 164 9.65 4.75 7.58
CA GLU A 164 9.26 6.17 7.47
C GLU A 164 9.21 6.84 8.85
N ALA A 165 8.53 6.22 9.81
CA ALA A 165 8.36 6.77 11.15
C ALA A 165 9.69 6.81 11.92
N TYR A 166 10.55 5.80 11.76
CA TYR A 166 11.87 5.75 12.39
C TYR A 166 12.81 6.84 11.87
N GLU A 167 12.80 7.13 10.59
CA GLU A 167 13.58 8.23 10.04
C GLU A 167 13.07 9.59 10.55
N LEU A 168 11.74 9.79 10.64
CA LEU A 168 11.15 10.98 11.24
C LEU A 168 11.49 11.12 12.73
N HIS A 169 11.56 10.00 13.48
CA HIS A 169 12.05 9.98 14.86
C HIS A 169 13.49 10.51 14.96
N ARG A 170 14.39 10.01 14.12
CA ARG A 170 15.79 10.47 14.11
C ARG A 170 15.89 11.97 13.80
N GLN A 171 15.07 12.47 12.87
CA GLN A 171 15.01 13.90 12.54
C GLN A 171 14.47 14.73 13.70
N ALA A 172 13.39 14.30 14.36
CA ALA A 172 12.78 14.99 15.48
C ALA A 172 13.74 15.13 16.67
N LEU A 173 14.51 14.08 16.97
CA LEU A 173 15.47 14.12 18.07
C LEU A 173 16.69 15.02 17.78
N ARG A 174 17.09 15.16 16.50
CA ARG A 174 18.17 16.05 16.09
C ARG A 174 17.76 17.52 16.09
N SER A 175 16.65 17.83 15.43
CA SER A 175 16.22 19.23 15.25
C SER A 175 15.46 19.79 16.44
N ARG A 176 14.81 18.97 17.25
CA ARG A 176 13.94 19.32 18.39
C ARG A 176 12.84 20.34 18.05
N SER A 177 12.58 20.57 16.76
CA SER A 177 11.62 21.55 16.28
C SER A 177 10.18 21.03 16.36
N GLN A 178 9.21 21.95 16.53
CA GLN A 178 7.78 21.63 16.50
C GLN A 178 7.39 20.92 15.20
N VAL A 179 7.88 21.39 14.05
CA VAL A 179 7.60 20.79 12.73
C VAL A 179 8.08 19.34 12.66
N ALA A 180 9.25 19.02 13.21
CA ALA A 180 9.79 17.68 13.19
C ALA A 180 8.98 16.73 14.10
N PHE A 181 8.57 17.16 15.29
CA PHE A 181 7.68 16.39 16.17
C PHE A 181 6.30 16.18 15.55
N HIS A 182 5.75 17.20 14.88
CA HIS A 182 4.48 17.05 14.15
C HIS A 182 4.59 16.01 13.01
N ARG A 183 5.67 16.04 12.22
CA ARG A 183 5.91 15.02 11.18
C ARG A 183 6.06 13.62 11.77
N LEU A 184 6.80 13.48 12.87
CA LEU A 184 6.93 12.22 13.60
C LEU A 184 5.57 11.69 14.07
N ARG A 185 4.73 12.54 14.66
CA ARG A 185 3.35 12.20 15.07
C ARG A 185 2.56 11.63 13.90
N ILE A 186 2.64 12.24 12.72
CA ILE A 186 1.95 11.74 11.52
C ILE A 186 2.53 10.40 11.07
N GLY A 187 3.85 10.22 11.06
CA GLY A 187 4.51 8.97 10.69
C GLY A 187 4.12 7.82 11.63
N LEU A 188 4.19 8.07 12.95
CA LEU A 188 3.81 7.06 13.97
C LEU A 188 2.32 6.70 13.87
N LYS A 189 1.43 7.67 13.63
CA LYS A 189 0.00 7.41 13.37
C LYS A 189 -0.21 6.48 12.19
N ARG A 190 0.51 6.69 11.08
CA ARG A 190 0.42 5.84 9.89
C ARG A 190 0.88 4.41 10.18
N PHE A 191 1.99 4.25 10.91
CA PHE A 191 2.47 2.94 11.35
C PHE A 191 1.44 2.25 12.24
N ARG A 192 0.99 2.93 13.31
CA ARG A 192 -0.04 2.41 14.23
C ARG A 192 -1.28 1.94 13.48
N TYR A 193 -1.81 2.71 12.52
CA TYR A 193 -3.03 2.35 11.82
C TYR A 193 -2.88 1.09 10.95
N ILE A 194 -1.69 0.82 10.40
CA ILE A 194 -1.45 -0.44 9.70
C ILE A 194 -1.46 -1.60 10.69
N VAL A 195 -0.79 -1.46 11.83
CA VAL A 195 -0.78 -2.48 12.88
C VAL A 195 -2.20 -2.75 13.39
N GLU A 196 -2.91 -1.71 13.79
CA GLU A 196 -4.24 -1.77 14.40
C GLU A 196 -5.31 -2.36 13.46
N ASN A 197 -5.26 -2.04 12.17
CA ASN A 197 -6.28 -2.48 11.22
C ASN A 197 -5.97 -3.83 10.56
N PHE A 198 -4.70 -4.23 10.47
CA PHE A 198 -4.32 -5.35 9.60
C PHE A 198 -3.39 -6.39 10.23
N LEU A 199 -2.83 -6.14 11.41
CA LEU A 199 -1.88 -7.04 12.07
C LEU A 199 -2.37 -7.40 13.48
N PRO A 200 -3.37 -8.29 13.61
CA PRO A 200 -4.01 -8.58 14.90
C PRO A 200 -3.05 -9.09 15.98
N GLU A 201 -2.06 -9.92 15.62
CA GLU A 201 -1.05 -10.43 16.57
C GLU A 201 -0.17 -9.30 17.10
N GLN A 202 0.36 -8.45 16.21
CA GLN A 202 1.19 -7.30 16.58
C GLN A 202 0.37 -6.24 17.32
N HIS A 203 -0.89 -6.05 16.93
CA HIS A 203 -1.79 -5.14 17.64
C HIS A 203 -2.02 -5.59 19.08
N ALA A 204 -2.27 -6.88 19.30
CA ALA A 204 -2.45 -7.41 20.65
C ALA A 204 -1.20 -7.20 21.53
N ALA A 205 0.00 -7.25 20.93
CA ALA A 205 1.26 -7.09 21.66
C ALA A 205 1.71 -5.63 21.83
N TRP A 206 1.32 -4.72 20.92
CA TRP A 206 1.88 -3.35 20.85
C TRP A 206 0.86 -2.24 21.07
N SER A 207 -0.42 -2.56 21.26
CA SER A 207 -1.51 -1.57 21.30
C SER A 207 -1.30 -0.48 22.34
N ASP A 208 -0.88 -0.87 23.55
CA ASP A 208 -0.74 0.05 24.68
C ASP A 208 0.43 1.01 24.48
N ASP A 209 1.59 0.49 24.07
CA ASP A 209 2.75 1.31 23.76
C ASP A 209 2.49 2.27 22.58
N LEU A 210 1.86 1.76 21.50
CA LEU A 210 1.51 2.58 20.34
C LEU A 210 0.49 3.67 20.71
N LYS A 211 -0.46 3.38 21.59
CA LYS A 211 -1.42 4.35 22.10
C LYS A 211 -0.72 5.41 22.92
N GLU A 212 0.05 5.01 23.94
CA GLU A 212 0.75 5.94 24.82
C GLU A 212 1.67 6.89 24.06
N LEU A 213 2.45 6.37 23.11
CA LEU A 213 3.33 7.23 22.29
C LEU A 213 2.56 8.18 21.38
N GLN A 214 1.41 7.74 20.85
CA GLN A 214 0.55 8.62 20.07
C GLN A 214 -0.06 9.72 20.93
N ASP A 215 -0.45 9.40 22.16
CA ASP A 215 -1.02 10.35 23.11
C ASP A 215 0.07 11.37 23.52
N LEU A 216 1.29 10.93 23.87
CA LEU A 216 2.43 11.83 24.15
C LEU A 216 2.74 12.80 22.99
N LEU A 217 2.81 12.28 21.77
CA LEU A 217 3.05 13.13 20.59
C LEU A 217 1.83 13.99 20.23
N GLY A 218 0.62 13.56 20.61
CA GLY A 218 -0.60 14.33 20.52
C GLY A 218 -0.54 15.54 21.44
N GLU A 219 -0.31 15.31 22.73
CA GLU A 219 -0.20 16.33 23.76
C GLU A 219 0.90 17.36 23.46
N ILE A 220 2.08 16.94 22.96
CA ILE A 220 3.12 17.86 22.49
C ILE A 220 2.59 18.79 21.40
N HIS A 221 1.86 18.25 20.44
CA HIS A 221 1.28 19.05 19.36
C HIS A 221 0.19 20.00 19.85
N ASP A 222 -0.66 19.53 20.75
CA ASP A 222 -1.79 20.30 21.29
C ASP A 222 -1.27 21.50 22.12
N LEU A 223 -0.18 21.33 22.88
CA LEU A 223 0.53 22.42 23.58
C LEU A 223 1.16 23.42 22.60
N ASP A 224 1.76 22.93 21.49
CA ASP A 224 2.30 23.81 20.45
C ASP A 224 1.19 24.64 19.76
N VAL A 225 0.01 24.04 19.52
CA VAL A 225 -1.16 24.72 18.94
C VAL A 225 -1.75 25.72 19.94
N LEU A 226 -1.90 25.35 21.21
CA LEU A 226 -2.41 26.25 22.26
C LEU A 226 -1.55 27.52 22.36
N TRP A 227 -0.22 27.36 22.38
CA TRP A 227 0.68 28.49 22.40
C TRP A 227 0.53 29.41 21.19
N ALA A 228 0.47 28.82 19.99
CA ALA A 228 0.28 29.57 18.75
C ALA A 228 -1.07 30.32 18.74
N THR A 229 -2.13 29.69 19.23
CA THR A 229 -3.48 30.29 19.35
C THR A 229 -3.48 31.45 20.34
N ALA A 230 -2.88 31.28 21.52
CA ALA A 230 -2.81 32.32 22.55
C ALA A 230 -2.06 33.59 22.05
N LEU A 231 -1.00 33.38 21.25
CA LEU A 231 -0.30 34.49 20.58
C LEU A 231 -1.18 35.16 19.52
N GLN A 232 -1.87 34.37 18.69
CA GLN A 232 -2.70 34.88 17.59
C GLN A 232 -3.86 35.72 18.09
N VAL A 233 -4.48 35.33 19.20
CA VAL A 233 -5.64 36.05 19.77
C VAL A 233 -5.27 37.15 20.74
N ASN A 234 -3.97 37.41 20.91
CA ASN A 234 -3.46 38.44 21.83
C ASN A 234 -3.96 38.27 23.28
N ALA A 235 -3.97 37.02 23.76
CA ALA A 235 -4.56 36.69 25.07
C ALA A 235 -3.78 37.25 26.27
N PHE A 236 -2.59 37.77 26.08
CA PHE A 236 -1.68 38.23 27.14
C PHE A 236 -1.81 39.71 27.40
N PRO A 237 -2.25 40.13 28.59
CA PRO A 237 -2.35 41.54 28.93
C PRO A 237 -0.96 42.23 29.06
N ASP A 238 0.05 41.47 29.46
CA ASP A 238 1.42 41.98 29.69
C ASP A 238 2.49 40.90 29.42
N ALA A 239 3.76 41.31 29.45
CA ALA A 239 4.90 40.44 29.19
C ALA A 239 5.13 39.40 30.30
N GLU A 240 4.74 39.67 31.54
CA GLU A 240 4.89 38.77 32.67
C GLU A 240 3.91 37.62 32.57
N SER A 241 2.64 37.86 32.28
CA SER A 241 1.60 36.89 32.03
C SER A 241 1.99 35.96 30.86
N ARG A 242 2.50 36.57 29.76
CA ARG A 242 3.02 35.82 28.60
C ARG A 242 4.17 34.89 29.00
N SER A 243 5.13 35.36 29.80
CA SER A 243 6.27 34.59 30.26
C SER A 243 5.86 33.43 31.15
N LYS A 244 4.92 33.65 32.09
CA LYS A 244 4.37 32.61 32.98
C LYS A 244 3.71 31.48 32.19
N TRP A 245 2.83 31.81 31.24
CA TRP A 245 2.16 30.81 30.40
C TRP A 245 3.15 30.07 29.49
N HIS A 246 4.10 30.78 28.91
CA HIS A 246 5.15 30.13 28.11
C HIS A 246 5.93 29.10 28.93
N SER A 247 6.32 29.45 30.14
CA SER A 247 7.05 28.55 31.04
C SER A 247 6.25 27.29 31.38
N ARG A 248 4.95 27.42 31.73
CA ARG A 248 4.07 26.29 32.00
C ARG A 248 3.94 25.35 30.77
N ILE A 249 3.71 25.93 29.60
CA ILE A 249 3.57 25.16 28.35
C ILE A 249 4.88 24.43 28.02
N ILE A 250 6.03 25.10 28.13
CA ILE A 250 7.34 24.49 27.83
C ILE A 250 7.69 23.41 28.84
N GLU A 251 7.36 23.54 30.10
CA GLU A 251 7.57 22.53 31.13
C GLU A 251 6.77 21.26 30.81
N GLU A 252 5.47 21.41 30.55
CA GLU A 252 4.61 20.28 30.19
C GLU A 252 5.06 19.59 28.89
N ARG A 253 5.42 20.40 27.88
CA ARG A 253 5.97 19.90 26.61
C ARG A 253 7.25 19.10 26.82
N THR A 254 8.17 19.63 27.61
CA THR A 254 9.48 19.00 27.91
C THR A 254 9.26 17.67 28.63
N ARG A 255 8.36 17.60 29.60
CA ARG A 255 8.01 16.39 30.33
C ARG A 255 7.53 15.27 29.37
N ARG A 256 6.71 15.61 28.34
CA ARG A 256 6.25 14.63 27.34
C ARG A 256 7.37 14.16 26.42
N ILE A 257 8.23 15.07 26.02
CA ILE A 257 9.41 14.71 25.20
C ILE A 257 10.35 13.78 25.95
N GLU A 258 10.56 14.01 27.24
CA GLU A 258 11.37 13.13 28.08
C GLU A 258 10.75 11.75 28.24
N LYS A 259 9.45 11.66 28.52
CA LYS A 259 8.71 10.39 28.55
C LYS A 259 8.83 9.65 27.22
N TYR A 260 8.66 10.35 26.10
CA TYR A 260 8.84 9.79 24.77
C TYR A 260 10.27 9.25 24.58
N ARG A 261 11.29 10.03 24.96
CA ARG A 261 12.69 9.63 24.84
C ARG A 261 13.03 8.41 25.69
N ALA A 262 12.51 8.33 26.90
CA ALA A 262 12.74 7.17 27.77
C ALA A 262 12.29 5.85 27.15
N LYS A 263 11.19 5.82 26.41
CA LYS A 263 10.67 4.64 25.73
C LYS A 263 11.34 4.36 24.37
N MET A 264 11.81 5.39 23.70
CA MET A 264 12.20 5.30 22.28
C MET A 264 13.72 5.28 22.08
N LEU A 265 14.52 5.48 23.13
CA LEU A 265 15.97 5.46 23.09
C LEU A 265 16.53 4.24 23.82
N GLY A 266 17.80 3.92 23.53
CA GLY A 266 18.53 2.82 24.16
C GLY A 266 18.31 1.45 23.51
N LYS A 267 18.94 0.42 24.11
CA LYS A 267 18.93 -0.96 23.58
C LYS A 267 17.57 -1.64 23.65
N ALA A 268 16.72 -1.23 24.60
CA ALA A 268 15.36 -1.76 24.78
C ALA A 268 14.28 -0.84 24.17
N SER A 269 14.65 0.01 23.24
CA SER A 269 13.70 0.94 22.61
C SER A 269 12.56 0.20 21.90
N LEU A 270 11.36 0.73 21.95
CA LEU A 270 10.19 0.15 21.25
C LEU A 270 10.43 0.03 19.75
N TRP A 271 11.26 0.90 19.16
CA TRP A 271 11.67 0.75 17.75
C TRP A 271 12.34 -0.58 17.45
N GLN A 272 13.18 -1.08 18.34
CA GLN A 272 13.84 -2.39 18.17
C GLN A 272 12.87 -3.54 18.41
N VAL A 273 12.04 -3.44 19.45
CA VAL A 273 11.00 -4.44 19.76
C VAL A 273 10.07 -4.64 18.56
N TRP A 274 9.56 -3.55 17.99
CA TRP A 274 8.68 -3.64 16.82
C TRP A 274 9.42 -4.14 15.57
N ARG A 275 10.66 -3.70 15.35
CA ARG A 275 11.46 -4.11 14.20
C ARG A 275 11.72 -5.62 14.17
N ALA A 276 11.93 -6.23 15.33
CA ALA A 276 12.23 -7.65 15.46
C ALA A 276 11.09 -8.57 14.97
N GLN A 277 9.83 -8.08 14.96
CA GLN A 277 8.67 -8.85 14.53
C GLN A 277 8.21 -8.51 13.09
N LEU A 278 8.95 -7.68 12.39
CA LEU A 278 8.69 -7.31 11.00
C LEU A 278 9.64 -8.05 10.05
N PRO A 279 9.30 -8.20 8.75
CA PRO A 279 10.08 -8.97 7.79
C PRO A 279 11.55 -8.56 7.71
N VAL A 280 12.45 -9.55 7.52
CA VAL A 280 13.91 -9.37 7.38
C VAL A 280 14.45 -10.11 6.16
N GLY A 281 15.53 -9.63 5.54
CA GLY A 281 16.24 -10.30 4.45
C GLY A 281 15.31 -10.80 3.35
N LYS A 282 15.39 -12.08 2.99
CA LYS A 282 14.56 -12.72 1.94
C LYS A 282 13.05 -12.64 2.19
N GLN A 283 12.62 -12.44 3.44
CA GLN A 283 11.19 -12.26 3.74
C GLN A 283 10.67 -10.95 3.15
N ILE A 284 11.48 -9.89 3.07
CA ILE A 284 11.11 -8.61 2.46
C ILE A 284 10.87 -8.81 0.96
N GLU A 285 11.78 -9.50 0.26
CA GLU A 285 11.67 -9.78 -1.18
C GLU A 285 10.43 -10.64 -1.49
N SER A 286 10.21 -11.71 -0.71
CA SER A 286 9.04 -12.57 -0.86
C SER A 286 7.73 -11.83 -0.61
N ALA A 287 7.70 -10.94 0.37
CA ALA A 287 6.52 -10.13 0.67
C ALA A 287 6.27 -9.06 -0.40
N ALA A 288 7.34 -8.45 -0.95
CA ALA A 288 7.25 -7.53 -2.08
C ALA A 288 6.65 -8.22 -3.32
N LEU A 289 7.16 -9.41 -3.66
CA LEU A 289 6.62 -10.23 -4.75
C LEU A 289 5.14 -10.59 -4.51
N SER A 290 4.78 -10.96 -3.28
CA SER A 290 3.40 -11.27 -2.91
C SER A 290 2.49 -10.05 -3.08
N ARG A 291 2.96 -8.84 -2.76
CA ARG A 291 2.23 -7.59 -2.97
C ARG A 291 2.01 -7.29 -4.46
N LEU A 292 3.03 -7.48 -5.31
CA LEU A 292 2.92 -7.30 -6.75
C LEU A 292 1.97 -8.32 -7.38
N LYS A 293 2.04 -9.60 -6.96
CA LYS A 293 1.08 -10.64 -7.36
C LYS A 293 -0.36 -10.28 -7.00
N LEU A 294 -0.57 -9.81 -5.78
CA LEU A 294 -1.90 -9.38 -5.32
C LEU A 294 -2.42 -8.21 -6.17
N TRP A 295 -1.60 -7.20 -6.39
CA TRP A 295 -1.96 -6.05 -7.21
C TRP A 295 -2.34 -6.48 -8.64
N ALA A 296 -1.55 -7.38 -9.26
CA ALA A 296 -1.86 -7.93 -10.57
C ALA A 296 -3.20 -8.68 -10.57
N SER A 297 -3.43 -9.55 -9.58
CA SER A 297 -4.66 -10.36 -9.49
C SER A 297 -5.95 -9.54 -9.32
N LEU A 298 -5.83 -8.28 -8.88
CA LEU A 298 -6.96 -7.36 -8.74
C LEU A 298 -7.27 -6.57 -10.02
N LEU A 299 -6.33 -6.56 -10.98
CA LEU A 299 -6.42 -5.85 -12.25
C LEU A 299 -6.55 -6.78 -13.45
N ASP A 300 -5.79 -7.89 -13.46
CA ASP A 300 -5.78 -8.83 -14.57
C ASP A 300 -7.05 -9.72 -14.53
N PRO A 301 -7.91 -9.66 -15.56
CA PRO A 301 -9.12 -10.48 -15.61
C PRO A 301 -8.83 -11.97 -15.73
N ASP A 302 -7.63 -12.35 -16.19
CA ASP A 302 -7.20 -13.75 -16.35
C ASP A 302 -5.80 -13.95 -15.75
N PHE A 303 -5.69 -13.73 -14.46
CA PHE A 303 -4.42 -13.85 -13.75
C PHE A 303 -3.83 -15.27 -13.76
N LYS A 304 -4.65 -16.30 -14.04
CA LYS A 304 -4.16 -17.67 -14.20
C LYS A 304 -3.22 -17.79 -15.40
N HIS A 305 -3.55 -17.15 -16.52
CA HIS A 305 -2.69 -17.04 -17.69
C HIS A 305 -1.36 -16.36 -17.32
N SER A 306 -1.39 -15.21 -16.63
CA SER A 306 -0.17 -14.50 -16.23
C SER A 306 0.73 -15.31 -15.29
N LEU A 307 0.15 -16.10 -14.39
CA LEU A 307 0.91 -17.05 -13.55
C LEU A 307 1.57 -18.15 -14.39
N HIS A 308 0.85 -18.67 -15.38
CA HIS A 308 1.36 -19.71 -16.27
C HIS A 308 2.49 -19.18 -17.15
N VAL A 309 2.28 -18.02 -17.79
CA VAL A 309 3.31 -17.35 -18.60
C VAL A 309 4.56 -17.04 -17.76
N ALA A 310 4.41 -16.61 -16.51
CA ALA A 310 5.55 -16.37 -15.63
C ALA A 310 6.36 -17.65 -15.37
N ARG A 311 5.71 -18.80 -15.21
CA ARG A 311 6.38 -20.09 -15.06
C ARG A 311 7.14 -20.47 -16.31
N LEU A 312 6.53 -20.33 -17.49
CA LEU A 312 7.18 -20.63 -18.78
C LEU A 312 8.34 -19.69 -19.08
N ALA A 313 8.17 -18.41 -18.78
CA ALA A 313 9.24 -17.41 -18.96
C ALA A 313 10.48 -17.74 -18.11
N LEU A 314 10.28 -18.21 -16.87
CA LEU A 314 11.40 -18.61 -16.01
C LEU A 314 12.07 -19.90 -16.50
N GLN A 315 11.31 -20.87 -17.04
CA GLN A 315 11.90 -22.06 -17.65
C GLN A 315 12.77 -21.71 -18.87
N LEU A 316 12.30 -20.78 -19.72
CA LEU A 316 13.10 -20.27 -20.83
C LEU A 316 14.36 -19.56 -20.32
N TYR A 317 14.23 -18.66 -19.36
CA TYR A 317 15.35 -17.90 -18.80
C TYR A 317 16.44 -18.81 -18.21
N ASP A 318 16.02 -19.77 -17.39
CA ASP A 318 16.93 -20.68 -16.68
C ASP A 318 17.61 -21.68 -17.64
N GLY A 319 17.05 -21.93 -18.83
CA GLY A 319 17.60 -22.85 -19.83
C GLY A 319 18.39 -22.19 -20.98
N LEU A 320 18.38 -20.85 -21.09
CA LEU A 320 19.11 -20.14 -22.15
C LEU A 320 20.64 -20.17 -21.92
N PRO A 321 21.44 -20.11 -23.02
CA PRO A 321 22.89 -20.18 -22.93
C PRO A 321 23.53 -19.12 -22.05
N VAL A 322 24.36 -19.55 -21.10
CA VAL A 322 25.04 -18.67 -20.10
C VAL A 322 25.97 -17.65 -20.77
N LYS A 323 26.56 -18.00 -21.92
CA LYS A 323 27.49 -17.12 -22.68
C LYS A 323 26.83 -15.78 -23.05
N GLN A 324 25.53 -15.79 -23.29
CA GLN A 324 24.79 -14.65 -23.82
C GLN A 324 23.91 -14.00 -22.75
N LEU A 325 23.45 -14.77 -21.79
CA LEU A 325 22.67 -14.32 -20.64
C LEU A 325 23.21 -14.96 -19.35
N PRO A 326 24.25 -14.38 -18.74
CA PRO A 326 24.74 -14.87 -17.46
C PRO A 326 23.60 -14.89 -16.41
N PRO A 327 23.52 -15.92 -15.58
CA PRO A 327 22.52 -15.97 -14.51
C PRO A 327 22.61 -14.74 -13.61
N ASP A 328 21.52 -14.02 -13.50
CA ASP A 328 21.40 -12.80 -12.68
C ASP A 328 20.06 -12.83 -11.93
N ALA A 329 20.14 -12.86 -10.61
CA ALA A 329 18.97 -12.95 -9.75
C ALA A 329 18.01 -11.74 -9.89
N ASP A 330 18.56 -10.54 -10.13
CA ASP A 330 17.77 -9.33 -10.35
C ASP A 330 17.03 -9.37 -11.69
N GLN A 331 17.69 -9.78 -12.76
CA GLN A 331 17.07 -9.93 -14.09
C GLN A 331 15.99 -11.02 -14.07
N ARG A 332 16.25 -12.15 -13.41
CA ARG A 332 15.28 -13.21 -13.21
C ARG A 332 14.03 -12.73 -12.45
N ALA A 333 14.23 -11.93 -11.39
CA ALA A 333 13.13 -11.34 -10.63
C ALA A 333 12.35 -10.30 -11.47
N ILE A 334 13.04 -9.46 -12.25
CA ILE A 334 12.42 -8.50 -13.18
C ILE A 334 11.55 -9.23 -14.20
N LEU A 335 12.05 -10.30 -14.83
CA LEU A 335 11.29 -11.12 -15.78
C LEU A 335 10.06 -11.73 -15.13
N GLN A 336 10.21 -12.31 -13.94
CA GLN A 336 9.10 -12.90 -13.18
C GLN A 336 7.99 -11.88 -12.93
N VAL A 337 8.37 -10.69 -12.45
CA VAL A 337 7.38 -9.64 -12.17
C VAL A 337 6.78 -9.07 -13.45
N ALA A 338 7.58 -8.87 -14.51
CA ALA A 338 7.07 -8.43 -15.80
C ALA A 338 6.05 -9.41 -16.38
N ALA A 339 6.31 -10.71 -16.26
CA ALA A 339 5.38 -11.75 -16.69
C ALA A 339 4.10 -11.80 -15.85
N LEU A 340 4.19 -11.58 -14.53
CA LEU A 340 3.00 -11.49 -13.67
C LEU A 340 2.14 -10.25 -13.95
N LEU A 341 2.75 -9.18 -14.47
CA LEU A 341 2.09 -7.88 -14.67
C LEU A 341 1.74 -7.61 -16.14
N HIS A 342 2.11 -8.45 -17.10
CA HIS A 342 2.05 -8.12 -18.53
C HIS A 342 0.63 -7.81 -19.04
N ASP A 343 -0.39 -8.42 -18.43
CA ASP A 343 -1.80 -8.29 -18.84
C ASP A 343 -2.65 -7.36 -17.95
N VAL A 344 -2.10 -6.72 -16.90
CA VAL A 344 -2.85 -5.82 -16.00
C VAL A 344 -3.54 -4.67 -16.73
N GLY A 345 -3.02 -4.26 -17.89
CA GLY A 345 -3.59 -3.23 -18.75
C GLY A 345 -4.93 -3.61 -19.37
N ARG A 346 -5.30 -4.89 -19.39
CA ARG A 346 -6.61 -5.37 -19.85
C ARG A 346 -7.75 -4.86 -18.96
N SER A 347 -7.46 -4.52 -17.70
CA SER A 347 -8.40 -3.80 -16.82
C SER A 347 -8.86 -2.44 -17.38
N LYS A 348 -8.14 -1.87 -18.32
CA LYS A 348 -8.45 -0.56 -18.94
C LYS A 348 -9.00 -0.71 -20.36
N LYS A 349 -8.41 -1.57 -21.16
CA LYS A 349 -8.80 -1.83 -22.54
C LYS A 349 -8.17 -3.12 -23.06
N GLU A 350 -8.92 -3.82 -23.90
CA GLU A 350 -8.43 -5.06 -24.51
C GLU A 350 -7.40 -4.79 -25.60
N LYS A 351 -7.77 -3.95 -26.60
CA LYS A 351 -6.86 -3.58 -27.69
C LYS A 351 -5.80 -2.59 -27.22
N GLY A 352 -4.51 -2.98 -27.36
CA GLY A 352 -3.38 -2.14 -26.96
C GLY A 352 -3.15 -2.10 -25.45
N HIS A 353 -3.61 -3.11 -24.70
CA HIS A 353 -3.41 -3.24 -23.26
C HIS A 353 -1.94 -3.18 -22.83
N HIS A 354 -1.01 -3.70 -23.64
CA HIS A 354 0.43 -3.61 -23.36
C HIS A 354 0.95 -2.17 -23.14
N LYS A 355 0.33 -1.16 -23.82
CA LYS A 355 0.62 0.27 -23.58
C LYS A 355 0.02 0.74 -22.24
N ALA A 356 -1.17 0.25 -21.91
CA ALA A 356 -1.82 0.55 -20.64
C ALA A 356 -1.09 -0.13 -19.47
N THR A 357 -0.64 -1.37 -19.65
CA THR A 357 0.22 -2.10 -18.70
C THR A 357 1.45 -1.28 -18.31
N TYR A 358 2.20 -0.79 -19.29
CA TYR A 358 3.38 0.05 -19.03
C TYR A 358 3.02 1.27 -18.16
N LYS A 359 1.96 2.01 -18.52
CA LYS A 359 1.52 3.19 -17.76
C LYS A 359 1.11 2.84 -16.32
N LEU A 360 0.41 1.71 -16.12
CA LEU A 360 0.00 1.25 -14.80
C LEU A 360 1.21 0.88 -13.94
N ILE A 361 2.20 0.18 -14.50
CA ILE A 361 3.42 -0.20 -13.79
C ILE A 361 4.26 1.02 -13.43
N GLN A 362 4.42 2.00 -14.34
CA GLN A 362 5.14 3.25 -14.06
C GLN A 362 4.46 4.11 -12.98
N GLY A 363 3.15 4.01 -12.82
CA GLY A 363 2.38 4.68 -11.77
C GLY A 363 2.37 3.96 -10.42
N LEU A 364 2.96 2.77 -10.33
CA LEU A 364 2.99 1.99 -9.09
C LEU A 364 4.16 2.45 -8.21
N THR A 365 3.86 2.77 -6.95
CA THR A 365 4.93 3.01 -5.96
C THR A 365 5.70 1.71 -5.73
N PRO A 366 7.03 1.71 -5.97
CA PRO A 366 7.85 0.51 -5.77
C PRO A 366 7.72 0.00 -4.33
N PRO A 367 7.53 -1.31 -4.12
CA PRO A 367 7.59 -1.89 -2.78
C PRO A 367 9.05 -1.89 -2.27
N LEU A 368 9.25 -2.03 -0.95
CA LEU A 368 10.58 -2.21 -0.38
C LEU A 368 11.33 -3.33 -1.10
N SER A 369 12.62 -3.21 -1.25
CA SER A 369 13.54 -4.02 -2.06
C SER A 369 13.44 -3.82 -3.58
N TRP A 370 12.51 -2.99 -4.08
CA TRP A 370 12.41 -2.63 -5.48
C TRP A 370 12.71 -1.14 -5.68
N SER A 371 13.59 -0.83 -6.63
CA SER A 371 13.86 0.56 -7.02
C SER A 371 12.90 1.02 -8.13
N ALA A 372 12.78 2.34 -8.32
CA ALA A 372 12.05 2.90 -9.46
C ALA A 372 12.65 2.44 -10.79
N GLU A 373 13.98 2.29 -10.86
CA GLU A 373 14.69 1.76 -12.02
C GLU A 373 14.29 0.31 -12.33
N LYS A 374 14.31 -0.60 -11.31
CA LYS A 374 13.85 -1.98 -11.50
C LYS A 374 12.39 -2.03 -11.99
N MET A 375 11.51 -1.17 -11.45
CA MET A 375 10.12 -1.08 -11.91
C MET A 375 10.00 -0.51 -13.32
N HIS A 376 10.90 0.38 -13.73
CA HIS A 376 10.98 0.85 -15.11
C HIS A 376 11.33 -0.29 -16.07
N TRP A 377 12.31 -1.15 -15.72
CA TRP A 377 12.64 -2.34 -16.51
C TRP A 377 11.46 -3.31 -16.60
N VAL A 378 10.81 -3.60 -15.46
CA VAL A 378 9.58 -4.43 -15.43
C VAL A 378 8.53 -3.90 -16.41
N GLY A 379 8.26 -2.60 -16.37
CA GLY A 379 7.31 -1.96 -17.27
C GLY A 379 7.72 -2.07 -18.72
N SER A 380 9.00 -1.86 -19.04
CA SER A 380 9.55 -1.94 -20.40
C SER A 380 9.50 -3.36 -20.94
N VAL A 381 9.89 -4.37 -20.15
CA VAL A 381 9.78 -5.79 -20.52
C VAL A 381 8.31 -6.17 -20.76
N ALA A 382 7.42 -5.83 -19.84
CA ALA A 382 5.98 -6.09 -19.97
C ALA A 382 5.35 -5.35 -21.17
N ARG A 383 5.86 -4.17 -21.55
CA ARG A 383 5.38 -3.41 -22.71
C ARG A 383 5.55 -4.16 -24.02
N TYR A 384 6.60 -4.95 -24.15
CA TYR A 384 6.99 -5.61 -25.40
C TYR A 384 6.59 -7.09 -25.47
N HIS A 385 5.79 -7.60 -24.53
CA HIS A 385 5.29 -8.98 -24.62
C HIS A 385 4.45 -9.26 -25.88
N ARG A 386 3.95 -8.20 -26.53
CA ARG A 386 3.25 -8.25 -27.81
C ARG A 386 3.28 -6.91 -28.55
N GLY A 387 2.76 -6.89 -29.77
CA GLY A 387 2.69 -5.69 -30.63
C GLY A 387 4.00 -5.43 -31.37
N ALA A 388 4.23 -4.18 -31.76
CA ALA A 388 5.43 -3.80 -32.50
C ALA A 388 6.72 -4.10 -31.74
N LEU A 389 7.76 -4.48 -32.48
CA LEU A 389 9.10 -4.68 -31.91
C LEU A 389 9.67 -3.35 -31.35
N PRO A 390 10.48 -3.43 -30.31
CA PRO A 390 11.18 -2.25 -29.80
C PRO A 390 12.20 -1.72 -30.84
N TRP A 391 12.28 -0.40 -30.92
CA TRP A 391 13.27 0.29 -31.78
C TRP A 391 14.02 1.37 -31.02
N VAL A 392 15.19 1.74 -31.49
CA VAL A 392 16.04 2.78 -30.89
C VAL A 392 15.32 4.13 -30.94
N GLY A 393 15.20 4.82 -29.77
CA GLY A 393 14.49 6.12 -29.65
C GLY A 393 13.07 6.02 -29.10
N GLN A 394 12.57 4.83 -28.77
CA GLN A 394 11.28 4.73 -28.07
C GLN A 394 11.38 5.24 -26.62
N LYS A 395 10.43 6.08 -26.22
CA LYS A 395 10.34 6.66 -24.84
C LYS A 395 10.39 5.61 -23.73
N THR A 396 9.92 4.40 -23.97
CA THR A 396 9.96 3.31 -23.00
C THR A 396 11.36 2.76 -22.73
N LEU A 397 12.34 3.10 -23.56
CA LEU A 397 13.75 2.73 -23.42
C LEU A 397 14.64 3.95 -23.14
N GLU A 398 14.03 5.13 -22.99
CA GLU A 398 14.73 6.37 -22.66
C GLU A 398 15.35 6.26 -21.27
N GLY A 399 16.55 6.83 -21.08
CA GLY A 399 17.28 6.78 -19.82
C GLY A 399 18.03 5.47 -19.53
N LEU A 400 17.86 4.42 -20.35
CA LEU A 400 18.61 3.18 -20.22
C LEU A 400 19.95 3.27 -20.99
N THR A 401 21.01 2.74 -20.39
CA THR A 401 22.30 2.54 -21.09
C THR A 401 22.14 1.50 -22.20
N GLN A 402 23.14 1.38 -23.08
CA GLN A 402 23.10 0.38 -24.15
C GLN A 402 23.01 -1.05 -23.61
N ASP A 403 23.77 -1.36 -22.58
CA ASP A 403 23.73 -2.69 -21.94
C ASP A 403 22.36 -2.95 -21.27
N GLN A 404 21.81 -1.98 -20.54
CA GLN A 404 20.49 -2.10 -19.96
C GLN A 404 19.40 -2.30 -21.00
N ARG A 405 19.46 -1.60 -22.13
CA ARG A 405 18.53 -1.81 -23.26
C ARG A 405 18.63 -3.22 -23.79
N GLN A 406 19.86 -3.72 -24.03
CA GLN A 406 20.09 -5.08 -24.48
C GLN A 406 19.44 -6.11 -23.53
N ARG A 407 19.64 -5.95 -22.22
CA ARG A 407 19.02 -6.80 -21.19
C ARG A 407 17.50 -6.75 -21.22
N VAL A 408 16.91 -5.55 -21.30
CA VAL A 408 15.45 -5.39 -21.41
C VAL A 408 14.92 -6.08 -22.65
N LEU A 409 15.63 -6.01 -23.80
CA LEU A 409 15.21 -6.66 -25.04
C LEU A 409 15.31 -8.20 -24.94
N GLN A 410 16.35 -8.73 -24.29
CA GLN A 410 16.49 -10.15 -23.99
C GLN A 410 15.28 -10.65 -23.16
N LEU A 411 15.00 -10.00 -22.04
CA LEU A 411 13.88 -10.37 -21.16
C LEU A 411 12.53 -10.22 -21.88
N ALA A 412 12.36 -9.19 -22.70
CA ALA A 412 11.15 -8.99 -23.49
C ALA A 412 10.95 -10.08 -24.56
N GLY A 413 12.02 -10.54 -25.21
CA GLY A 413 11.99 -11.67 -26.15
C GLY A 413 11.56 -12.97 -25.48
N ILE A 414 12.11 -13.25 -24.28
CA ILE A 414 11.73 -14.40 -23.46
C ILE A 414 10.24 -14.33 -23.08
N LEU A 415 9.79 -13.18 -22.56
CA LEU A 415 8.38 -13.00 -22.16
C LEU A 415 7.44 -13.12 -23.37
N ARG A 416 7.81 -12.57 -24.51
CA ARG A 416 7.03 -12.63 -25.75
C ARG A 416 6.84 -14.06 -26.21
N LEU A 417 7.91 -14.87 -26.21
CA LEU A 417 7.85 -16.29 -26.56
C LEU A 417 7.04 -17.09 -25.53
N ALA A 418 7.26 -16.85 -24.24
CA ALA A 418 6.48 -17.49 -23.16
C ALA A 418 4.97 -17.21 -23.28
N ASN A 419 4.60 -15.96 -23.60
CA ASN A 419 3.20 -15.57 -23.80
C ASN A 419 2.58 -16.25 -25.03
N ALA A 420 3.37 -16.47 -26.10
CA ALA A 420 2.89 -17.16 -27.29
C ALA A 420 2.58 -18.66 -27.03
N PHE A 421 3.31 -19.29 -26.10
CA PHE A 421 3.04 -20.68 -25.70
C PHE A 421 1.71 -20.86 -24.94
N ASP A 422 1.09 -19.81 -24.47
CA ASP A 422 -0.24 -19.86 -23.83
C ASP A 422 -1.22 -18.86 -24.50
N SER A 423 -1.06 -18.62 -25.81
CA SER A 423 -1.92 -17.69 -26.55
C SER A 423 -3.39 -18.10 -26.57
N GLU A 424 -3.69 -19.38 -26.48
CA GLU A 424 -5.05 -19.95 -26.40
C GLU A 424 -5.59 -20.01 -24.95
N ARG A 425 -4.74 -19.70 -23.93
CA ARG A 425 -5.10 -19.66 -22.50
C ARG A 425 -5.62 -20.98 -21.94
N ASP A 426 -5.24 -22.10 -22.53
CA ASP A 426 -5.63 -23.44 -22.11
C ASP A 426 -4.60 -24.12 -21.18
N GLY A 427 -3.43 -23.53 -21.04
CA GLY A 427 -2.36 -24.00 -20.17
C GLY A 427 -1.76 -25.35 -20.58
N ARG A 428 -1.98 -25.81 -21.83
CA ARG A 428 -1.53 -27.15 -22.28
C ARG A 428 -0.02 -27.32 -22.36
N ILE A 429 0.73 -26.25 -22.62
CA ILE A 429 2.20 -26.28 -22.58
C ILE A 429 2.67 -26.18 -21.13
N GLN A 430 3.09 -27.30 -20.56
CA GLN A 430 3.43 -27.37 -19.13
C GLN A 430 4.93 -27.26 -18.85
N ARG A 431 5.75 -27.74 -19.77
CA ARG A 431 7.21 -27.85 -19.59
C ARG A 431 7.93 -27.42 -20.86
N LEU A 432 8.96 -26.61 -20.67
CA LEU A 432 9.91 -26.20 -21.69
C LEU A 432 11.30 -26.68 -21.28
N GLU A 433 12.05 -27.23 -22.23
CA GLU A 433 13.46 -27.55 -22.10
C GLU A 433 14.22 -26.79 -23.19
N VAL A 434 15.30 -26.10 -22.80
CA VAL A 434 16.08 -25.29 -23.73
C VAL A 434 17.48 -25.87 -23.83
N HIS A 435 17.96 -26.08 -25.06
CA HIS A 435 19.30 -26.58 -25.35
C HIS A 435 19.94 -25.74 -26.47
N GLU A 436 21.24 -25.55 -26.42
CA GLU A 436 22.00 -24.98 -27.53
C GLU A 436 22.71 -26.12 -28.28
N GLN A 437 22.48 -26.22 -29.56
CA GLN A 437 23.15 -27.18 -30.42
C GLN A 437 23.44 -26.55 -31.81
N ASN A 438 24.68 -26.61 -32.26
CA ASN A 438 25.10 -26.08 -33.59
C ASN A 438 24.66 -24.61 -33.82
N ASP A 439 24.88 -23.74 -32.84
CA ASP A 439 24.47 -22.33 -32.87
C ASP A 439 22.95 -22.09 -33.03
N ILE A 440 22.15 -23.09 -32.74
CA ILE A 440 20.67 -23.02 -32.72
C ILE A 440 20.19 -23.17 -31.28
N ILE A 441 19.32 -22.27 -30.85
CA ILE A 441 18.59 -22.40 -29.58
C ILE A 441 17.36 -23.29 -29.81
N GLU A 442 17.41 -24.50 -29.31
CA GLU A 442 16.27 -25.43 -29.37
C GLU A 442 15.39 -25.32 -28.14
N VAL A 443 14.10 -25.07 -28.32
CA VAL A 443 13.09 -25.08 -27.29
C VAL A 443 12.16 -26.27 -27.50
N ALA A 444 12.31 -27.31 -26.67
CA ALA A 444 11.44 -28.46 -26.67
C ALA A 444 10.25 -28.20 -25.74
N ALA A 445 9.03 -28.24 -26.25
CA ALA A 445 7.81 -27.88 -25.51
C ALA A 445 6.86 -29.08 -25.39
N GLN A 446 6.51 -29.44 -24.14
CA GLN A 446 5.54 -30.49 -23.86
C GLN A 446 4.13 -30.03 -24.22
N GLY A 447 3.44 -30.78 -25.07
CA GLY A 447 2.10 -30.41 -25.53
C GLY A 447 2.06 -29.51 -26.77
N TYR A 448 3.21 -29.19 -27.36
CA TYR A 448 3.33 -28.43 -28.60
C TYR A 448 3.21 -29.35 -29.84
N SER A 449 2.51 -28.88 -30.86
CA SER A 449 2.52 -29.47 -32.20
C SER A 449 2.72 -28.38 -33.28
N PRO A 450 3.55 -28.61 -34.29
CA PRO A 450 3.71 -27.66 -35.38
C PRO A 450 2.44 -27.41 -36.22
N ARG A 451 1.42 -28.25 -36.05
CA ARG A 451 0.12 -28.14 -36.76
C ARG A 451 -0.90 -27.34 -35.97
N ASP A 452 -0.58 -26.93 -34.73
CA ASP A 452 -1.47 -26.15 -33.89
C ASP A 452 -1.59 -24.70 -34.35
N ARG A 453 -2.74 -24.05 -34.10
CA ARG A 453 -2.96 -22.62 -34.35
C ARG A 453 -1.92 -21.72 -33.71
N MET A 454 -1.41 -22.11 -32.55
CA MET A 454 -0.38 -21.35 -31.85
C MET A 454 1.00 -21.38 -32.55
N ALA A 455 1.25 -22.33 -33.45
CA ALA A 455 2.57 -22.48 -34.06
C ALA A 455 3.00 -21.25 -34.89
N GLU A 456 2.06 -20.61 -35.59
CA GLU A 456 2.31 -19.36 -36.31
C GLU A 456 2.64 -18.20 -35.35
N GLY A 457 1.87 -18.06 -34.26
CA GLY A 457 2.10 -17.07 -33.22
C GLY A 457 3.46 -17.26 -32.52
N ILE A 458 3.86 -18.49 -32.25
CA ILE A 458 5.16 -18.85 -31.67
C ILE A 458 6.27 -18.50 -32.65
N ALA A 459 6.11 -18.83 -33.97
CA ALA A 459 7.08 -18.49 -35.00
C ALA A 459 7.30 -16.97 -35.13
N ALA A 460 6.24 -16.18 -35.01
CA ALA A 460 6.36 -14.72 -35.01
C ALA A 460 6.97 -14.18 -33.68
N ALA A 461 6.67 -14.83 -32.55
CA ALA A 461 7.15 -14.37 -31.24
C ALA A 461 8.65 -14.57 -31.02
N ARG A 462 9.24 -15.65 -31.59
CA ARG A 462 10.66 -15.96 -31.44
C ARG A 462 11.60 -14.93 -32.10
N HIS A 463 11.10 -14.18 -33.09
CA HIS A 463 11.93 -13.26 -33.90
C HIS A 463 12.70 -12.24 -33.04
N LEU A 464 12.09 -11.68 -31.98
CA LEU A 464 12.81 -10.76 -31.08
C LEU A 464 13.97 -11.47 -30.39
N LEU A 465 13.74 -12.70 -29.92
CA LEU A 465 14.79 -13.49 -29.27
C LEU A 465 15.92 -13.82 -30.23
N GLU A 466 15.62 -14.26 -31.48
CA GLU A 466 16.58 -14.51 -32.52
C GLU A 466 17.43 -13.26 -32.84
N THR A 467 16.79 -12.11 -32.95
CA THR A 467 17.48 -10.83 -33.20
C THR A 467 18.48 -10.49 -32.11
N VAL A 468 18.07 -10.68 -30.86
CA VAL A 468 18.86 -10.28 -29.68
C VAL A 468 20.01 -11.26 -29.44
N TYR A 469 19.77 -12.56 -29.60
CA TYR A 469 20.79 -13.60 -29.42
C TYR A 469 21.63 -13.82 -30.68
N ARG A 470 21.20 -13.29 -31.83
CA ARG A 470 21.83 -13.51 -33.15
C ARG A 470 21.96 -14.99 -33.50
N GLN A 471 21.01 -15.79 -33.03
CA GLN A 471 20.92 -17.23 -33.25
C GLN A 471 19.49 -17.62 -33.62
N PRO A 472 19.28 -18.60 -34.50
CA PRO A 472 17.95 -19.13 -34.78
C PRO A 472 17.35 -19.79 -33.52
N VAL A 473 16.05 -19.64 -33.36
CA VAL A 473 15.29 -20.34 -32.29
C VAL A 473 14.38 -21.39 -32.94
N MET A 474 14.60 -22.65 -32.65
CA MET A 474 13.77 -23.76 -33.12
C MET A 474 12.86 -24.25 -32.01
N VAL A 475 11.54 -24.32 -32.28
CA VAL A 475 10.57 -24.89 -31.34
C VAL A 475 10.16 -26.27 -31.84
N LYS A 476 10.29 -27.29 -30.99
CA LYS A 476 9.93 -28.67 -31.30
C LYS A 476 9.10 -29.33 -30.18
N PRO A 477 8.33 -30.38 -30.49
CA PRO A 477 7.67 -31.16 -29.47
C PRO A 477 8.68 -31.80 -28.50
N LEU A 478 8.44 -31.69 -27.19
CA LEU A 478 9.17 -32.48 -26.20
C LEU A 478 8.68 -33.91 -26.25
N ARG A 479 9.55 -34.84 -26.62
CA ARG A 479 9.21 -36.28 -26.65
C ARG A 479 9.00 -36.76 -25.23
N ALA A 480 7.84 -37.39 -24.97
CA ALA A 480 7.63 -38.08 -23.70
C ALA A 480 8.71 -39.16 -23.54
N ILE A 481 9.40 -39.17 -22.41
CA ILE A 481 10.29 -40.27 -22.06
C ILE A 481 9.39 -41.50 -21.94
N ARG A 482 9.45 -42.43 -22.91
CA ARG A 482 8.81 -43.75 -22.78
C ARG A 482 9.44 -44.41 -21.55
N GLN A 483 8.67 -44.50 -20.46
CA GLN A 483 9.04 -45.41 -19.39
C GLN A 483 9.15 -46.80 -20.04
N LYS A 484 10.35 -47.43 -20.01
CA LYS A 484 10.52 -48.81 -20.37
C LYS A 484 9.53 -49.63 -19.50
N PRO A 485 8.68 -50.46 -20.08
CA PRO A 485 7.88 -51.36 -19.28
C PRO A 485 8.85 -52.19 -18.44
N GLY A 486 8.66 -52.13 -17.12
CA GLY A 486 9.48 -52.91 -16.19
C GLY A 486 9.44 -54.37 -16.57
N ALA A 487 10.64 -54.94 -16.75
CA ALA A 487 10.77 -56.40 -16.89
C ALA A 487 10.19 -57.03 -15.62
N ARG A 488 9.06 -57.72 -15.79
CA ARG A 488 8.56 -58.62 -14.78
C ARG A 488 9.54 -59.83 -14.76
N SER A 489 10.27 -59.96 -13.68
CA SER A 489 10.91 -61.19 -13.24
C SER A 489 10.07 -61.81 -12.13
#